data_461e56416538e96846181d5c1db7fbe2
#
_entry.id   461e56416538e96846181d5c1db7fbe2
#
_cell.length_a   1.000
_cell.length_b   1.000
_cell.length_c   1.000
_cell.angle_alpha   90.00
_cell.angle_beta   90.00
_cell.angle_gamma   90.00
#
_symmetry.space_group_name_H-M   'P 1'
#
loop_
_entity.id
_entity.type
_entity.pdbx_description
1 polymer ?
#
loop_
_entity_poly.entity_id
_entity_poly.type
_entity_poly.pdbx_seq_one_letter_code
_entity_poly.pdbx_strand_id
1 'polypeptide(L)'
;MKKLIKRREIPAGNPVSDNALLDRLYRSRHIKNSQELDRTLQSMLNPNQLHGIQQAVDLLVDAYQQQQKIVIVGDFDADGATSTALSVLALRMLGFTDVEYLVPNRFEQGYGLSVPVAEMAMEKGVQLLMTVDNGVSSFEGVAYLKEQGVKVLITDHHLPPEILPNADAIVNPNLQQCDFPSKCLAGVGVAFYLMLALRAKFRELGIFTAETQPNFTELLDLVALGTIADVVPLDQNNRILAHQGLMRIRAKRCRPGIIALAEVANREVEKLCSTDLGFAIAPRLNAAGRLDNMSVGVELLLAESMQEARAQALDLDSLNQARKEIEQGMKLEALEICRNLTALSDELPMGIALFQKDWHQGVLGIVASRIKDQYHRPVIAFAQDQEGILKGSARSIEGLHMRDVLERIHSQHPDMILKFGGHAMAAGLSIKESFFPDFQKIFNQTVQDWLNEDQLQGVIWTDGELQANEFSIETAEVIKSGGPWGQAFPEPVFDGEFKIFEQRAIGQNQNHLKMLVEPKNGGPLLDAIAFNIDTRYYPDLSIKQAKFAYKLEINEFRGNRNLQLLVDYIEPIG
;
A
#
# COMPACT_ATOMS: atom_id res chain seq x y z
N MET A 1 7.91 -15.85 -18.05
CA MET A 1 9.21 -16.20 -17.44
C MET A 1 9.01 -17.36 -16.47
N LYS A 2 9.88 -18.37 -16.46
CA LYS A 2 9.80 -19.46 -15.50
C LYS A 2 10.14 -18.92 -14.11
N LYS A 3 9.22 -19.12 -13.13
CA LYS A 3 9.43 -18.74 -11.73
C LYS A 3 9.84 -19.97 -10.93
N LEU A 4 10.58 -19.75 -9.83
CA LEU A 4 10.91 -20.80 -8.88
C LEU A 4 9.85 -20.86 -7.77
N ILE A 5 9.32 -22.05 -7.50
CA ILE A 5 8.51 -22.28 -6.31
C ILE A 5 9.45 -22.66 -5.16
N LYS A 6 9.48 -21.83 -4.11
CA LYS A 6 10.26 -22.08 -2.89
C LYS A 6 9.32 -22.11 -1.69
N ARG A 7 9.54 -23.08 -0.80
CA ARG A 7 8.77 -23.18 0.45
C ARG A 7 9.39 -22.32 1.54
N ARG A 8 8.55 -21.61 2.28
CA ARG A 8 8.98 -20.87 3.47
C ARG A 8 9.52 -21.84 4.50
N GLU A 9 10.59 -21.45 5.16
CA GLU A 9 11.11 -22.18 6.30
C GLU A 9 10.19 -22.03 7.50
N ILE A 10 10.02 -23.11 8.25
CA ILE A 10 9.28 -23.10 9.51
C ILE A 10 10.31 -23.18 10.63
N PRO A 11 10.58 -22.08 11.35
CA PRO A 11 11.54 -22.09 12.46
C PRO A 11 11.17 -23.15 13.50
N ALA A 12 12.18 -23.81 14.09
CA ALA A 12 11.95 -24.70 15.22
C ALA A 12 11.41 -23.89 16.42
N GLY A 13 10.51 -24.48 17.22
CA GLY A 13 9.94 -23.82 18.40
C GLY A 13 8.67 -24.51 18.88
N ASN A 14 8.10 -23.97 19.97
CA ASN A 14 6.83 -24.43 20.50
C ASN A 14 5.68 -23.99 19.57
N PRO A 15 4.56 -24.75 19.54
CA PRO A 15 3.37 -24.33 18.84
C PRO A 15 2.88 -22.97 19.33
N VAL A 16 2.46 -22.12 18.37
CA VAL A 16 1.90 -20.78 18.65
C VAL A 16 0.37 -20.76 18.47
N SER A 17 -0.19 -21.84 17.93
CA SER A 17 -1.63 -22.04 17.72
C SER A 17 -2.01 -23.50 17.95
N ASP A 18 -3.23 -23.74 18.48
CA ASP A 18 -3.79 -25.08 18.63
C ASP A 18 -4.19 -25.71 17.28
N ASN A 19 -4.43 -24.90 16.26
CA ASN A 19 -4.69 -25.37 14.91
C ASN A 19 -3.36 -25.62 14.19
N ALA A 20 -3.08 -26.86 13.82
CA ALA A 20 -1.80 -27.27 13.22
C ALA A 20 -1.48 -26.53 11.91
N LEU A 21 -2.48 -26.22 11.07
CA LEU A 21 -2.27 -25.45 9.85
C LEU A 21 -1.91 -24.00 10.19
N LEU A 22 -2.67 -23.34 11.06
CA LEU A 22 -2.35 -21.96 11.48
C LEU A 22 -1.01 -21.89 12.20
N ASP A 23 -0.64 -22.88 13.02
CA ASP A 23 0.68 -22.95 13.64
C ASP A 23 1.79 -22.92 12.59
N ARG A 24 1.69 -23.79 11.58
CA ARG A 24 2.62 -23.83 10.46
C ARG A 24 2.72 -22.46 9.74
N LEU A 25 1.56 -21.85 9.44
CA LEU A 25 1.48 -20.57 8.74
C LEU A 25 2.05 -19.40 9.56
N TYR A 26 1.77 -19.35 10.85
CA TYR A 26 2.26 -18.27 11.71
C TYR A 26 3.76 -18.39 11.97
N ARG A 27 4.27 -19.60 12.22
CA ARG A 27 5.69 -19.81 12.44
C ARG A 27 6.51 -19.51 11.18
N SER A 28 6.02 -19.85 9.98
CA SER A 28 6.66 -19.45 8.72
C SER A 28 6.67 -17.94 8.47
N ARG A 29 5.91 -17.18 9.26
CA ARG A 29 5.90 -15.69 9.31
C ARG A 29 6.60 -15.16 10.54
N HIS A 30 7.47 -15.98 11.16
CA HIS A 30 8.32 -15.64 12.30
C HIS A 30 7.57 -15.27 13.57
N ILE A 31 6.31 -15.65 13.73
CA ILE A 31 5.60 -15.57 15.02
C ILE A 31 6.25 -16.54 16.02
N LYS A 32 6.64 -16.02 17.19
CA LYS A 32 7.43 -16.76 18.18
C LYS A 32 6.59 -17.28 19.34
N ASN A 33 5.47 -16.63 19.64
CA ASN A 33 4.59 -16.98 20.74
C ASN A 33 3.14 -16.56 20.45
N SER A 34 2.18 -17.13 21.18
CA SER A 34 0.75 -16.85 20.99
C SER A 34 0.34 -15.41 21.35
N GLN A 35 1.13 -14.71 22.17
CA GLN A 35 0.84 -13.32 22.55
C GLN A 35 0.96 -12.38 21.33
N GLU A 36 1.85 -12.68 20.39
CA GLU A 36 1.96 -11.93 19.15
C GLU A 36 0.74 -12.08 18.22
N LEU A 37 -0.13 -13.06 18.50
CA LEU A 37 -1.40 -13.27 17.79
C LEU A 37 -2.57 -12.57 18.48
N ASP A 38 -2.36 -11.93 19.64
CA ASP A 38 -3.40 -11.14 20.28
C ASP A 38 -3.75 -9.93 19.41
N ARG A 39 -5.04 -9.79 19.11
CA ARG A 39 -5.61 -8.73 18.27
C ARG A 39 -6.57 -7.84 19.04
N THR A 40 -6.50 -7.87 20.37
CA THR A 40 -7.31 -7.02 21.25
C THR A 40 -6.69 -5.62 21.37
N LEU A 41 -7.54 -4.60 21.61
CA LEU A 41 -7.08 -3.22 21.79
C LEU A 41 -6.20 -3.03 23.04
N GLN A 42 -6.31 -3.95 24.03
CA GLN A 42 -5.48 -3.93 25.24
C GLN A 42 -3.99 -4.17 24.94
N SER A 43 -3.70 -4.87 23.84
CA SER A 43 -2.34 -5.19 23.41
C SER A 43 -1.73 -4.15 22.47
N MET A 44 -2.43 -3.04 22.21
CA MET A 44 -1.86 -1.90 21.49
C MET A 44 -0.70 -1.29 22.26
N LEU A 45 0.28 -0.77 21.53
CA LEU A 45 1.40 -0.05 22.10
C LEU A 45 0.95 1.25 22.80
N ASN A 46 1.74 1.70 23.77
CA ASN A 46 1.44 2.93 24.49
C ASN A 46 1.83 4.15 23.63
N PRO A 47 0.91 5.10 23.36
CA PRO A 47 1.21 6.34 22.63
C PRO A 47 2.41 7.12 23.17
N ASN A 48 2.61 7.13 24.48
CA ASN A 48 3.68 7.89 25.13
C ASN A 48 5.11 7.40 24.80
N GLN A 49 5.24 6.26 24.11
CA GLN A 49 6.52 5.77 23.60
C GLN A 49 6.94 6.43 22.27
N LEU A 50 6.01 7.12 21.58
CA LEU A 50 6.35 7.90 20.38
C LEU A 50 7.12 9.16 20.77
N HIS A 51 8.32 9.31 20.21
CA HIS A 51 9.11 10.53 20.41
C HIS A 51 8.36 11.74 19.87
N GLY A 52 8.44 12.88 20.59
CA GLY A 52 7.76 14.12 20.21
C GLY A 52 6.26 14.17 20.54
N ILE A 53 5.68 13.06 21.02
CA ILE A 53 4.23 13.00 21.27
C ILE A 53 3.77 14.01 22.33
N GLN A 54 4.56 14.21 23.40
CA GLN A 54 4.20 15.14 24.47
C GLN A 54 4.23 16.60 23.98
N GLN A 55 5.27 16.98 23.22
CA GLN A 55 5.35 18.32 22.60
C GLN A 55 4.18 18.56 21.65
N ALA A 56 3.81 17.55 20.85
CA ALA A 56 2.68 17.63 19.94
C ALA A 56 1.34 17.81 20.70
N VAL A 57 1.16 17.06 21.79
CA VAL A 57 -0.01 17.19 22.67
C VAL A 57 -0.07 18.57 23.31
N ASP A 58 1.04 19.08 23.81
CA ASP A 58 1.08 20.41 24.45
C ASP A 58 0.72 21.52 23.44
N LEU A 59 1.22 21.45 22.20
CA LEU A 59 0.83 22.37 21.12
C LEU A 59 -0.67 22.33 20.82
N LEU A 60 -1.26 21.13 20.77
CA LEU A 60 -2.70 20.98 20.53
C LEU A 60 -3.54 21.45 21.72
N VAL A 61 -3.06 21.27 22.97
CA VAL A 61 -3.71 21.80 24.16
C VAL A 61 -3.71 23.33 24.14
N ASP A 62 -2.58 23.95 23.81
CA ASP A 62 -2.45 25.41 23.67
C ASP A 62 -3.40 25.93 22.57
N ALA A 63 -3.44 25.26 21.41
CA ALA A 63 -4.34 25.61 20.32
C ALA A 63 -5.83 25.52 20.74
N TYR A 64 -6.19 24.48 21.51
CA TYR A 64 -7.54 24.34 22.06
C TYR A 64 -7.91 25.48 23.02
N GLN A 65 -7.02 25.79 23.98
CA GLN A 65 -7.25 26.83 24.96
C GLN A 65 -7.35 28.25 24.36
N GLN A 66 -6.58 28.49 23.29
CA GLN A 66 -6.54 29.77 22.57
C GLN A 66 -7.54 29.83 21.41
N GLN A 67 -8.31 28.74 21.17
CA GLN A 67 -9.24 28.63 20.04
C GLN A 67 -8.59 28.92 18.69
N GLN A 68 -7.35 28.43 18.50
CA GLN A 68 -6.57 28.65 17.29
C GLN A 68 -7.13 27.87 16.11
N LYS A 69 -7.04 28.47 14.93
CA LYS A 69 -7.35 27.81 13.68
C LYS A 69 -6.27 26.78 13.32
N ILE A 70 -6.70 25.53 13.18
CA ILE A 70 -5.84 24.42 12.75
C ILE A 70 -6.09 24.13 11.28
N VAL A 71 -5.02 24.07 10.49
CA VAL A 71 -5.06 23.57 9.11
C VAL A 71 -4.25 22.29 9.02
N ILE A 72 -4.91 21.21 8.61
CA ILE A 72 -4.29 19.90 8.41
C ILE A 72 -3.84 19.80 6.95
N VAL A 73 -2.56 19.47 6.71
CA VAL A 73 -2.03 19.22 5.36
C VAL A 73 -1.78 17.73 5.21
N GLY A 74 -2.61 17.06 4.38
CA GLY A 74 -2.50 15.64 4.08
C GLY A 74 -1.67 15.33 2.84
N ASP A 75 -1.33 14.05 2.64
CA ASP A 75 -0.78 13.57 1.37
C ASP A 75 -1.91 13.21 0.37
N PHE A 76 -1.54 13.03 -0.90
CA PHE A 76 -2.46 12.83 -2.02
C PHE A 76 -2.74 11.35 -2.33
N ASP A 77 -2.62 10.46 -1.36
CA ASP A 77 -2.99 9.05 -1.48
C ASP A 77 -4.00 8.61 -0.42
N ALA A 78 -4.32 7.32 -0.37
CA ALA A 78 -5.34 6.81 0.54
C ALA A 78 -4.92 6.88 2.02
N ASP A 79 -3.62 6.79 2.35
CA ASP A 79 -3.15 6.97 3.73
C ASP A 79 -3.25 8.44 4.13
N GLY A 80 -2.79 9.36 3.28
CA GLY A 80 -2.97 10.80 3.50
C GLY A 80 -4.44 11.21 3.63
N ALA A 81 -5.34 10.67 2.80
CA ALA A 81 -6.77 10.94 2.89
C ALA A 81 -7.39 10.41 4.20
N THR A 82 -7.06 9.17 4.60
CA THR A 82 -7.55 8.58 5.85
C THR A 82 -6.98 9.29 7.07
N SER A 83 -5.70 9.68 7.03
CA SER A 83 -5.02 10.47 8.06
C SER A 83 -5.67 11.84 8.24
N THR A 84 -5.98 12.52 7.14
CA THR A 84 -6.66 13.83 7.13
C THR A 84 -8.06 13.69 7.70
N ALA A 85 -8.88 12.78 7.19
CA ALA A 85 -10.24 12.57 7.67
C ALA A 85 -10.28 12.19 9.15
N LEU A 86 -9.40 11.29 9.59
CA LEU A 86 -9.25 10.88 10.98
C LEU A 86 -8.93 12.08 11.87
N SER A 87 -7.96 12.90 11.49
CA SER A 87 -7.50 14.05 12.29
C SER A 87 -8.58 15.12 12.40
N VAL A 88 -9.28 15.44 11.29
CA VAL A 88 -10.43 16.37 11.29
C VAL A 88 -11.52 15.87 12.24
N LEU A 89 -11.92 14.61 12.13
CA LEU A 89 -12.97 14.03 12.96
C LEU A 89 -12.56 13.97 14.44
N ALA A 90 -11.35 13.51 14.74
CA ALA A 90 -10.86 13.39 16.10
C ALA A 90 -10.78 14.74 16.81
N LEU A 91 -10.25 15.78 16.14
CA LEU A 91 -10.18 17.13 16.69
C LEU A 91 -11.59 17.71 16.92
N ARG A 92 -12.52 17.53 15.99
CA ARG A 92 -13.92 17.94 16.18
C ARG A 92 -14.58 17.20 17.34
N MET A 93 -14.39 15.89 17.46
CA MET A 93 -14.87 15.09 18.60
C MET A 93 -14.28 15.56 19.94
N LEU A 94 -13.06 16.11 19.93
CA LEU A 94 -12.41 16.70 21.11
C LEU A 94 -12.87 18.15 21.41
N GLY A 95 -13.70 18.75 20.55
CA GLY A 95 -14.27 20.08 20.77
C GLY A 95 -13.49 21.23 20.11
N PHE A 96 -12.56 20.96 19.20
CA PHE A 96 -11.97 22.00 18.37
C PHE A 96 -13.00 22.52 17.37
N THR A 97 -13.15 23.84 17.27
CA THR A 97 -14.22 24.49 16.49
C THR A 97 -13.77 24.97 15.12
N ASP A 98 -12.48 25.25 14.93
CA ASP A 98 -11.94 25.78 13.67
C ASP A 98 -10.83 24.85 13.13
N VAL A 99 -11.25 23.79 12.45
CA VAL A 99 -10.38 22.78 11.86
C VAL A 99 -10.70 22.64 10.37
N GLU A 100 -9.74 23.04 9.55
CA GLU A 100 -9.76 22.88 8.10
C GLU A 100 -8.66 21.95 7.61
N TYR A 101 -8.71 21.57 6.34
CA TYR A 101 -7.66 20.77 5.73
C TYR A 101 -7.28 21.28 4.34
N LEU A 102 -6.11 20.86 3.88
CA LEU A 102 -5.58 21.02 2.54
C LEU A 102 -4.96 19.70 2.08
N VAL A 103 -5.18 19.34 0.82
CA VAL A 103 -4.44 18.27 0.17
C VAL A 103 -3.78 18.85 -1.08
N PRO A 104 -2.44 18.80 -1.19
CA PRO A 104 -1.74 19.35 -2.35
C PRO A 104 -2.06 18.56 -3.61
N ASN A 105 -2.18 19.26 -4.74
CA ASN A 105 -2.21 18.62 -6.03
C ASN A 105 -0.76 18.28 -6.46
N ARG A 106 -0.46 17.01 -6.66
CA ARG A 106 0.90 16.54 -7.01
C ARG A 106 1.49 17.13 -8.28
N PHE A 107 0.62 17.62 -9.19
CA PHE A 107 1.04 18.17 -10.48
C PHE A 107 1.37 19.67 -10.40
N GLU A 108 0.73 20.38 -9.46
CA GLU A 108 0.84 21.82 -9.32
C GLU A 108 1.74 22.24 -8.15
N GLN A 109 1.52 21.66 -6.96
CA GLN A 109 2.21 22.01 -5.71
C GLN A 109 3.32 21.02 -5.31
N GLY A 110 3.36 19.84 -5.95
CA GLY A 110 4.35 18.80 -5.64
C GLY A 110 3.96 17.94 -4.43
N TYR A 111 4.95 17.45 -3.70
CA TYR A 111 4.78 16.55 -2.56
C TYR A 111 4.88 17.28 -1.23
N GLY A 112 3.97 16.97 -0.32
CA GLY A 112 4.02 17.40 1.08
C GLY A 112 3.86 18.91 1.29
N LEU A 113 4.39 19.41 2.40
CA LEU A 113 4.33 20.83 2.77
C LEU A 113 5.39 21.63 2.02
N SER A 114 5.12 21.99 0.77
CA SER A 114 5.91 22.92 -0.05
C SER A 114 5.56 24.38 0.29
N VAL A 115 6.36 25.34 -0.21
CA VAL A 115 6.07 26.77 -0.04
C VAL A 115 4.69 27.16 -0.60
N PRO A 116 4.30 26.75 -1.84
CA PRO A 116 2.95 27.01 -2.34
C PRO A 116 1.83 26.48 -1.43
N VAL A 117 2.00 25.28 -0.83
CA VAL A 117 1.02 24.72 0.12
C VAL A 117 0.98 25.53 1.42
N ALA A 118 2.14 26.01 1.89
CA ALA A 118 2.23 26.88 3.06
C ALA A 118 1.54 28.23 2.80
N GLU A 119 1.67 28.82 1.62
CA GLU A 119 0.95 30.04 1.20
C GLU A 119 -0.56 29.82 1.19
N MET A 120 -1.05 28.70 0.62
CA MET A 120 -2.47 28.35 0.67
C MET A 120 -2.99 28.20 2.11
N ALA A 121 -2.18 27.68 3.03
CA ALA A 121 -2.54 27.60 4.44
C ALA A 121 -2.60 28.99 5.10
N MET A 122 -1.69 29.91 4.74
CA MET A 122 -1.73 31.30 5.19
C MET A 122 -3.00 32.03 4.72
N GLU A 123 -3.43 31.81 3.48
CA GLU A 123 -4.69 32.35 2.95
C GLU A 123 -5.91 31.90 3.76
N LYS A 124 -5.87 30.69 4.35
CA LYS A 124 -6.89 30.17 5.26
C LYS A 124 -6.79 30.76 6.67
N GLY A 125 -5.77 31.56 6.99
CA GLY A 125 -5.57 32.15 8.30
C GLY A 125 -5.07 31.16 9.36
N VAL A 126 -4.24 30.21 8.98
CA VAL A 126 -3.67 29.17 9.86
C VAL A 126 -2.89 29.77 11.02
N GLN A 127 -3.08 29.22 12.22
CA GLN A 127 -2.31 29.54 13.43
C GLN A 127 -1.49 28.35 13.92
N LEU A 128 -2.03 27.13 13.75
CA LEU A 128 -1.30 25.87 13.92
C LEU A 128 -1.47 25.04 12.66
N LEU A 129 -0.37 24.77 11.95
CA LEU A 129 -0.38 23.82 10.83
C LEU A 129 0.02 22.44 11.34
N MET A 130 -0.76 21.42 10.99
CA MET A 130 -0.47 20.02 11.26
C MET A 130 -0.33 19.26 9.95
N THR A 131 0.82 18.64 9.70
CA THR A 131 0.94 17.68 8.59
C THR A 131 0.55 16.28 9.03
N VAL A 132 -0.03 15.51 8.13
CA VAL A 132 -0.33 14.09 8.32
C VAL A 132 0.16 13.30 7.11
N ASP A 133 0.91 12.22 7.36
CA ASP A 133 1.50 11.36 6.33
C ASP A 133 2.51 12.09 5.42
N ASN A 134 3.04 13.20 5.86
CA ASN A 134 4.09 13.96 5.18
C ASN A 134 4.74 14.95 6.15
N GLY A 135 5.80 15.62 5.69
CA GLY A 135 6.35 16.78 6.37
C GLY A 135 7.77 16.58 6.91
N VAL A 136 8.21 15.35 7.18
CA VAL A 136 9.55 15.11 7.79
C VAL A 136 10.72 15.61 6.91
N SER A 137 10.47 15.87 5.63
CA SER A 137 11.44 16.44 4.67
C SER A 137 11.03 17.82 4.13
N SER A 138 10.05 18.49 4.72
CA SER A 138 9.46 19.74 4.23
C SER A 138 10.17 21.00 4.78
N PHE A 139 11.46 21.17 4.50
CA PHE A 139 12.27 22.24 5.07
C PHE A 139 11.78 23.64 4.71
N GLU A 140 11.54 23.89 3.41
CA GLU A 140 11.20 25.21 2.90
C GLU A 140 9.81 25.66 3.37
N GLY A 141 8.81 24.77 3.30
CA GLY A 141 7.46 25.09 3.76
C GLY A 141 7.40 25.32 5.27
N VAL A 142 8.14 24.53 6.06
CA VAL A 142 8.25 24.74 7.51
C VAL A 142 8.92 26.08 7.81
N ALA A 143 10.07 26.38 7.16
CA ALA A 143 10.79 27.64 7.37
C ALA A 143 9.90 28.85 7.04
N TYR A 144 9.20 28.82 5.91
CA TYR A 144 8.27 29.87 5.49
C TYR A 144 7.19 30.13 6.56
N LEU A 145 6.53 29.09 7.06
CA LEU A 145 5.50 29.23 8.08
C LEU A 145 6.03 29.76 9.42
N LYS A 146 7.22 29.29 9.81
CA LYS A 146 7.89 29.78 11.02
C LYS A 146 8.23 31.28 10.94
N GLU A 147 8.66 31.76 9.78
CA GLU A 147 8.90 33.19 9.53
C GLU A 147 7.61 34.03 9.63
N GLN A 148 6.45 33.43 9.30
CA GLN A 148 5.14 34.06 9.46
C GLN A 148 4.55 33.92 10.88
N GLY A 149 5.28 33.29 11.81
CA GLY A 149 4.84 33.10 13.21
C GLY A 149 3.83 31.96 13.41
N VAL A 150 3.63 31.11 12.41
CA VAL A 150 2.75 29.93 12.50
C VAL A 150 3.46 28.80 13.22
N LYS A 151 2.77 28.11 14.11
CA LYS A 151 3.24 26.87 14.74
C LYS A 151 3.10 25.70 13.75
N VAL A 152 4.08 24.82 13.75
CA VAL A 152 4.10 23.65 12.85
C VAL A 152 4.26 22.36 13.65
N LEU A 153 3.29 21.47 13.50
CA LEU A 153 3.29 20.10 14.02
C LEU A 153 3.38 19.12 12.86
N ILE A 154 4.40 18.28 12.84
CA ILE A 154 4.57 17.23 11.83
C ILE A 154 4.18 15.88 12.43
N THR A 155 3.25 15.17 11.76
CA THR A 155 3.03 13.73 11.95
C THR A 155 3.33 13.00 10.64
N ASP A 156 4.26 12.07 10.69
CA ASP A 156 4.77 11.40 9.50
C ASP A 156 5.28 10.00 9.87
N HIS A 157 5.47 9.13 8.90
CA HIS A 157 6.07 7.82 9.08
C HIS A 157 7.19 7.53 8.07
N HIS A 158 7.40 8.42 7.13
CA HIS A 158 8.49 8.30 6.16
C HIS A 158 9.86 8.36 6.83
N LEU A 159 10.87 7.79 6.19
CA LEU A 159 12.24 7.82 6.70
C LEU A 159 12.74 9.26 6.78
N PRO A 160 13.18 9.71 7.96
CA PRO A 160 13.65 11.07 8.15
C PRO A 160 15.01 11.30 7.49
N PRO A 161 15.29 12.53 7.01
CA PRO A 161 16.63 12.94 6.64
C PRO A 161 17.53 13.07 7.88
N GLU A 162 18.84 13.22 7.68
CA GLU A 162 19.81 13.43 8.78
C GLU A 162 19.50 14.69 9.59
N ILE A 163 19.12 15.77 8.92
CA ILE A 163 18.71 17.03 9.56
C ILE A 163 17.18 17.12 9.42
N LEU A 164 16.50 17.43 10.50
CA LEU A 164 15.06 17.60 10.52
C LEU A 164 14.65 19.04 10.24
N PRO A 165 13.45 19.30 9.67
CA PRO A 165 12.90 20.65 9.58
C PRO A 165 12.65 21.24 10.97
N ASN A 166 12.76 22.56 11.12
CA ASN A 166 12.61 23.28 12.38
C ASN A 166 11.14 23.46 12.79
N ALA A 167 10.39 22.35 12.86
CA ALA A 167 9.01 22.34 13.33
C ALA A 167 8.95 22.45 14.87
N ASP A 168 7.78 22.87 15.40
CA ASP A 168 7.58 22.97 16.86
C ASP A 168 7.44 21.61 17.54
N ALA A 169 6.93 20.60 16.81
CA ALA A 169 6.97 19.19 17.21
C ALA A 169 6.98 18.27 15.98
N ILE A 170 7.65 17.13 16.11
CA ILE A 170 7.70 16.08 15.08
C ILE A 170 7.39 14.75 15.75
N VAL A 171 6.35 14.07 15.29
CA VAL A 171 5.96 12.73 15.71
C VAL A 171 6.15 11.79 14.52
N ASN A 172 7.19 10.95 14.60
CA ASN A 172 7.48 9.96 13.57
C ASN A 172 8.18 8.75 14.22
N PRO A 173 7.68 7.52 14.05
CA PRO A 173 8.26 6.32 14.66
C PRO A 173 9.67 6.02 14.15
N ASN A 174 10.06 6.56 12.99
CA ASN A 174 11.34 6.33 12.34
C ASN A 174 12.44 7.33 12.73
N LEU A 175 12.15 8.29 13.62
CA LEU A 175 13.19 9.16 14.21
C LEU A 175 14.22 8.32 14.95
N GLN A 176 15.49 8.70 14.86
CA GLN A 176 16.60 7.98 15.51
C GLN A 176 16.42 7.83 17.03
N GLN A 177 15.88 8.85 17.68
CA GLN A 177 15.64 8.89 19.13
C GLN A 177 14.28 8.33 19.55
N CYS A 178 13.50 7.77 18.63
CA CYS A 178 12.19 7.21 18.95
C CYS A 178 12.29 5.74 19.37
N ASP A 179 11.84 5.42 20.57
CA ASP A 179 11.85 4.05 21.13
C ASP A 179 10.53 3.30 20.89
N PHE A 180 9.60 3.86 20.10
CA PHE A 180 8.35 3.18 19.78
C PHE A 180 8.63 1.87 19.04
N PRO A 181 8.13 0.72 19.54
CA PRO A 181 8.53 -0.59 19.01
C PRO A 181 8.10 -0.85 17.57
N SER A 182 6.93 -0.33 17.15
CA SER A 182 6.44 -0.46 15.78
C SER A 182 6.99 0.66 14.90
N LYS A 183 8.00 0.35 14.08
CA LYS A 183 8.57 1.28 13.10
C LYS A 183 7.75 1.32 11.81
N CYS A 184 6.69 0.55 11.73
CA CYS A 184 5.92 0.29 10.52
C CYS A 184 4.52 0.94 10.55
N LEU A 185 4.24 1.89 11.46
CA LEU A 185 2.97 2.60 11.42
C LEU A 185 2.79 3.29 10.06
N ALA A 186 1.60 3.25 9.50
CA ALA A 186 1.17 4.14 8.43
C ALA A 186 0.92 5.56 8.98
N GLY A 187 0.84 6.57 8.13
CA GLY A 187 0.57 7.95 8.54
C GLY A 187 -0.71 8.06 9.37
N VAL A 188 -1.78 7.36 8.98
CA VAL A 188 -3.04 7.31 9.76
C VAL A 188 -2.86 6.70 11.14
N GLY A 189 -1.96 5.73 11.27
CA GLY A 189 -1.60 5.13 12.56
C GLY A 189 -0.91 6.14 13.47
N VAL A 190 0.03 6.92 12.96
CA VAL A 190 0.72 7.98 13.72
C VAL A 190 -0.29 9.05 14.18
N ALA A 191 -1.15 9.52 13.27
CA ALA A 191 -2.21 10.47 13.60
C ALA A 191 -3.16 9.92 14.67
N PHE A 192 -3.56 8.65 14.57
CA PHE A 192 -4.44 8.00 15.55
C PHE A 192 -3.78 7.94 16.93
N TYR A 193 -2.51 7.57 17.02
CA TYR A 193 -1.77 7.54 18.28
C TYR A 193 -1.64 8.94 18.92
N LEU A 194 -1.42 9.98 18.12
CA LEU A 194 -1.43 11.36 18.61
C LEU A 194 -2.81 11.75 19.20
N MET A 195 -3.89 11.41 18.50
CA MET A 195 -5.24 11.73 19.00
C MET A 195 -5.58 10.94 20.28
N LEU A 196 -5.11 9.70 20.42
CA LEU A 196 -5.23 8.93 21.67
C LEU A 196 -4.49 9.63 22.84
N ALA A 197 -3.27 10.11 22.61
CA ALA A 197 -2.50 10.85 23.61
C ALA A 197 -3.18 12.17 24.00
N LEU A 198 -3.67 12.92 23.03
CA LEU A 198 -4.40 14.18 23.27
C LEU A 198 -5.68 13.94 24.06
N ARG A 199 -6.46 12.91 23.73
CA ARG A 199 -7.66 12.53 24.50
C ARG A 199 -7.30 12.17 25.96
N ALA A 200 -6.21 11.45 26.16
CA ALA A 200 -5.72 11.12 27.51
C ALA A 200 -5.36 12.40 28.29
N LYS A 201 -4.68 13.34 27.65
CA LYS A 201 -4.34 14.64 28.24
C LYS A 201 -5.56 15.48 28.58
N PHE A 202 -6.57 15.53 27.72
CA PHE A 202 -7.82 16.25 27.99
C PHE A 202 -8.58 15.65 29.19
N ARG A 203 -8.47 14.35 29.40
CA ARG A 203 -8.99 13.69 30.59
C ARG A 203 -8.19 14.08 31.85
N GLU A 204 -6.85 14.14 31.79
CA GLU A 204 -6.00 14.64 32.89
C GLU A 204 -6.33 16.09 33.26
N LEU A 205 -6.63 16.93 32.27
CA LEU A 205 -7.02 18.34 32.48
C LEU A 205 -8.48 18.50 32.95
N GLY A 206 -9.24 17.39 33.07
CA GLY A 206 -10.63 17.43 33.50
C GLY A 206 -11.62 17.96 32.46
N ILE A 207 -11.21 18.11 31.18
CA ILE A 207 -12.09 18.50 30.08
C ILE A 207 -13.10 17.37 29.80
N PHE A 208 -12.67 16.11 29.91
CA PHE A 208 -13.52 14.92 29.83
C PHE A 208 -13.36 14.02 31.04
N THR A 209 -14.42 13.29 31.37
CA THR A 209 -14.36 12.13 32.27
C THR A 209 -14.21 10.83 31.47
N ALA A 210 -14.08 9.70 32.16
CA ALA A 210 -14.06 8.38 31.50
C ALA A 210 -15.35 8.11 30.70
N GLU A 211 -16.50 8.67 31.17
CA GLU A 211 -17.82 8.47 30.58
C GLU A 211 -18.11 9.46 29.43
N THR A 212 -17.55 10.69 29.48
CA THR A 212 -17.84 11.74 28.51
C THR A 212 -16.79 11.87 27.41
N GLN A 213 -15.63 11.22 27.55
CA GLN A 213 -14.59 11.26 26.53
C GLN A 213 -15.07 10.63 25.20
N PRO A 214 -14.66 11.19 24.04
CA PRO A 214 -15.02 10.62 22.76
C PRO A 214 -14.46 9.21 22.55
N ASN A 215 -15.25 8.36 21.89
CA ASN A 215 -14.89 6.97 21.61
C ASN A 215 -14.10 6.84 20.30
N PHE A 216 -12.79 6.90 20.36
CA PHE A 216 -11.95 6.83 19.16
C PHE A 216 -11.87 5.44 18.51
N THR A 217 -12.48 4.40 19.11
CA THR A 217 -12.62 3.14 18.37
C THR A 217 -13.48 3.32 17.12
N GLU A 218 -14.31 4.37 17.06
CA GLU A 218 -15.11 4.72 15.88
C GLU A 218 -14.27 5.15 14.67
N LEU A 219 -13.01 5.51 14.86
CA LEU A 219 -12.07 5.93 13.83
C LEU A 219 -11.20 4.77 13.30
N LEU A 220 -11.31 3.58 13.88
CA LEU A 220 -10.48 2.43 13.50
C LEU A 220 -10.76 1.91 12.09
N ASP A 221 -11.92 2.21 11.52
CA ASP A 221 -12.23 1.92 10.12
C ASP A 221 -11.30 2.68 9.17
N LEU A 222 -11.03 3.97 9.45
CA LEU A 222 -10.06 4.78 8.71
C LEU A 222 -8.63 4.26 8.93
N VAL A 223 -8.28 3.92 10.18
CA VAL A 223 -6.95 3.38 10.50
C VAL A 223 -6.68 2.07 9.75
N ALA A 224 -7.67 1.16 9.71
CA ALA A 224 -7.51 -0.08 8.96
C ALA A 224 -7.36 0.16 7.45
N LEU A 225 -8.15 1.10 6.89
CA LEU A 225 -8.10 1.40 5.46
C LEU A 225 -6.74 2.00 5.08
N GLY A 226 -6.25 3.03 5.77
CA GLY A 226 -4.95 3.66 5.47
C GLY A 226 -3.79 2.70 5.69
N THR A 227 -3.75 1.98 6.83
CA THR A 227 -2.70 0.99 7.12
C THR A 227 -2.56 -0.08 6.02
N ILE A 228 -3.68 -0.57 5.50
CA ILE A 228 -3.66 -1.59 4.42
C ILE A 228 -3.34 -0.94 3.07
N ALA A 229 -3.85 0.27 2.82
CA ALA A 229 -3.66 0.98 1.55
C ALA A 229 -2.20 1.38 1.30
N ASP A 230 -1.49 1.78 2.37
CA ASP A 230 -0.08 2.18 2.31
C ASP A 230 0.89 0.98 2.21
N VAL A 231 0.37 -0.25 2.39
CA VAL A 231 1.15 -1.50 2.26
C VAL A 231 2.30 -1.57 3.27
N VAL A 232 2.15 -0.97 4.44
CA VAL A 232 3.13 -1.10 5.53
C VAL A 232 3.20 -2.52 6.08
N PRO A 233 4.36 -2.96 6.60
CA PRO A 233 4.49 -4.25 7.28
C PRO A 233 3.44 -4.44 8.37
N LEU A 234 2.73 -5.57 8.33
CA LEU A 234 1.75 -5.93 9.35
C LEU A 234 2.44 -6.59 10.55
N ASP A 235 3.19 -5.80 11.30
CA ASP A 235 3.66 -6.21 12.61
C ASP A 235 2.49 -6.42 13.60
N GLN A 236 2.76 -6.83 14.83
CA GLN A 236 1.69 -7.10 15.79
C GLN A 236 0.76 -5.89 15.96
N ASN A 237 1.31 -4.68 16.10
CA ASN A 237 0.52 -3.48 16.35
C ASN A 237 -0.37 -3.13 15.15
N ASN A 238 0.16 -3.18 13.93
CA ASN A 238 -0.61 -2.95 12.71
C ASN A 238 -1.67 -4.04 12.48
N ARG A 239 -1.40 -5.31 12.86
CA ARG A 239 -2.42 -6.37 12.82
C ARG A 239 -3.56 -6.10 13.80
N ILE A 240 -3.30 -5.57 15.00
CA ILE A 240 -4.35 -5.15 15.93
C ILE A 240 -5.21 -4.06 15.29
N LEU A 241 -4.60 -2.97 14.82
CA LEU A 241 -5.30 -1.84 14.20
C LEU A 241 -6.15 -2.27 13.01
N ALA A 242 -5.56 -3.00 12.07
CA ALA A 242 -6.24 -3.48 10.88
C ALA A 242 -7.38 -4.47 11.22
N HIS A 243 -7.16 -5.39 12.17
CA HIS A 243 -8.19 -6.33 12.61
C HIS A 243 -9.38 -5.62 13.24
N GLN A 244 -9.13 -4.72 14.17
CA GLN A 244 -10.19 -4.00 14.90
C GLN A 244 -11.01 -3.10 13.96
N GLY A 245 -10.35 -2.43 13.02
CA GLY A 245 -11.04 -1.65 12.00
C GLY A 245 -11.87 -2.51 11.04
N LEU A 246 -11.32 -3.63 10.55
CA LEU A 246 -12.05 -4.58 9.71
C LEU A 246 -13.28 -5.17 10.42
N MET A 247 -13.17 -5.50 11.72
CA MET A 247 -14.31 -5.97 12.51
C MET A 247 -15.43 -4.94 12.56
N ARG A 248 -15.09 -3.65 12.71
CA ARG A 248 -16.07 -2.54 12.69
C ARG A 248 -16.71 -2.38 11.32
N ILE A 249 -15.90 -2.41 10.26
CA ILE A 249 -16.39 -2.30 8.88
C ILE A 249 -17.38 -3.44 8.60
N ARG A 250 -17.03 -4.69 8.92
CA ARG A 250 -17.91 -5.87 8.76
C ARG A 250 -19.21 -5.76 9.55
N ALA A 251 -19.16 -5.12 10.71
CA ALA A 251 -20.35 -4.86 11.54
C ALA A 251 -21.17 -3.65 11.05
N LYS A 252 -20.79 -3.03 9.92
CA LYS A 252 -21.39 -1.78 9.40
C LYS A 252 -21.36 -0.61 10.40
N ARG A 253 -20.39 -0.61 11.30
CA ARG A 253 -20.12 0.47 12.26
C ARG A 253 -18.94 1.30 11.78
N CYS A 254 -19.00 1.76 10.53
CA CYS A 254 -17.94 2.49 9.84
C CYS A 254 -18.52 3.67 9.08
N ARG A 255 -17.63 4.48 8.49
CA ARG A 255 -17.99 5.65 7.67
C ARG A 255 -18.88 5.25 6.50
N PRO A 256 -19.92 6.08 6.17
CA PRO A 256 -20.74 5.89 4.97
C PRO A 256 -19.89 5.76 3.70
N GLY A 257 -18.79 6.54 3.59
CA GLY A 257 -17.87 6.49 2.46
C GLY A 257 -17.24 5.11 2.23
N ILE A 258 -16.86 4.38 3.29
CA ILE A 258 -16.30 3.02 3.16
C ILE A 258 -17.36 2.03 2.67
N ILE A 259 -18.61 2.15 3.16
CA ILE A 259 -19.72 1.33 2.70
C ILE A 259 -20.00 1.59 1.22
N ALA A 260 -20.06 2.87 0.81
CA ALA A 260 -20.30 3.27 -0.56
C ALA A 260 -19.20 2.78 -1.51
N LEU A 261 -17.92 2.86 -1.11
CA LEU A 261 -16.79 2.30 -1.87
C LEU A 261 -16.90 0.78 -2.02
N ALA A 262 -17.35 0.06 -0.99
CA ALA A 262 -17.58 -1.38 -1.09
C ALA A 262 -18.73 -1.71 -2.05
N GLU A 263 -19.83 -0.93 -2.03
CA GLU A 263 -20.97 -1.09 -2.94
C GLU A 263 -20.53 -0.93 -4.41
N VAL A 264 -19.84 0.17 -4.77
CA VAL A 264 -19.35 0.40 -6.15
C VAL A 264 -18.25 -0.59 -6.56
N ALA A 265 -17.52 -1.17 -5.59
CA ALA A 265 -16.56 -2.24 -5.83
C ALA A 265 -17.21 -3.63 -5.99
N ASN A 266 -18.53 -3.75 -5.86
CA ASN A 266 -19.27 -5.01 -5.82
C ASN A 266 -18.72 -5.96 -4.74
N ARG A 267 -18.51 -5.44 -3.53
CA ARG A 267 -18.07 -6.20 -2.36
C ARG A 267 -19.11 -6.14 -1.26
N GLU A 268 -19.38 -7.28 -0.63
CA GLU A 268 -20.23 -7.37 0.55
C GLU A 268 -19.47 -6.87 1.77
N VAL A 269 -19.96 -5.82 2.42
CA VAL A 269 -19.27 -5.15 3.54
C VAL A 269 -18.96 -6.14 4.67
N GLU A 270 -19.87 -7.05 4.97
CA GLU A 270 -19.75 -8.04 6.03
C GLU A 270 -18.66 -9.09 5.78
N LYS A 271 -18.20 -9.23 4.54
CA LYS A 271 -17.19 -10.22 4.11
C LYS A 271 -15.83 -9.60 3.79
N LEU A 272 -15.70 -8.26 3.87
CA LEU A 272 -14.48 -7.58 3.51
C LEU A 272 -13.26 -8.13 4.28
N CYS A 273 -12.15 -8.28 3.59
CA CYS A 273 -10.87 -8.65 4.17
C CYS A 273 -9.79 -7.59 3.82
N SER A 274 -8.58 -7.76 4.32
CA SER A 274 -7.47 -6.83 4.02
C SER A 274 -7.19 -6.73 2.52
N THR A 275 -7.28 -7.85 1.80
CA THR A 275 -7.13 -7.88 0.34
C THR A 275 -8.16 -7.00 -0.37
N ASP A 276 -9.43 -6.99 0.08
CA ASP A 276 -10.46 -6.11 -0.48
C ASP A 276 -10.17 -4.63 -0.19
N LEU A 277 -9.70 -4.29 1.01
CA LEU A 277 -9.30 -2.92 1.33
C LEU A 277 -8.15 -2.46 0.41
N GLY A 278 -7.10 -3.28 0.25
CA GLY A 278 -5.91 -2.92 -0.54
C GLY A 278 -6.14 -2.94 -2.06
N PHE A 279 -6.98 -3.83 -2.59
CA PHE A 279 -7.10 -4.03 -4.04
C PHE A 279 -8.46 -3.65 -4.63
N ALA A 280 -9.50 -3.46 -3.81
CA ALA A 280 -10.80 -3.02 -4.29
C ALA A 280 -11.13 -1.58 -3.81
N ILE A 281 -10.93 -1.24 -2.56
CA ILE A 281 -11.32 0.05 -1.98
C ILE A 281 -10.24 1.11 -2.16
N ALA A 282 -9.03 0.90 -1.66
CA ALA A 282 -7.93 1.87 -1.73
C ALA A 282 -7.58 2.35 -3.14
N PRO A 283 -7.62 1.51 -4.21
CA PRO A 283 -7.33 1.98 -5.56
C PRO A 283 -8.31 3.05 -6.09
N ARG A 284 -9.55 3.10 -5.58
CA ARG A 284 -10.54 4.12 -5.92
C ARG A 284 -10.20 5.46 -5.30
N LEU A 285 -9.80 5.47 -4.02
CA LEU A 285 -9.25 6.65 -3.37
C LEU A 285 -7.97 7.12 -4.08
N ASN A 286 -7.01 6.23 -4.28
CA ASN A 286 -5.74 6.54 -4.92
C ASN A 286 -5.89 7.08 -6.35
N ALA A 287 -6.99 6.78 -7.05
CA ALA A 287 -7.24 7.30 -8.39
C ALA A 287 -7.45 8.82 -8.40
N ALA A 288 -8.09 9.38 -7.38
CA ALA A 288 -8.23 10.84 -7.23
C ALA A 288 -6.87 11.54 -7.20
N GLY A 289 -5.95 11.14 -6.31
CA GLY A 289 -4.62 11.76 -6.24
C GLY A 289 -3.69 11.46 -7.44
N ARG A 290 -4.11 10.60 -8.38
CA ARG A 290 -3.38 10.32 -9.62
C ARG A 290 -3.90 11.05 -10.83
N LEU A 291 -5.17 11.36 -10.88
CA LEU A 291 -5.85 11.95 -12.06
C LEU A 291 -6.52 13.29 -11.76
N ASP A 292 -6.76 13.59 -10.49
CA ASP A 292 -7.52 14.75 -10.04
C ASP A 292 -7.00 15.25 -8.68
N ASN A 293 -7.86 15.70 -7.79
CA ASN A 293 -7.56 16.19 -6.45
C ASN A 293 -8.07 15.20 -5.39
N MET A 294 -7.17 14.80 -4.47
CA MET A 294 -7.51 13.88 -3.37
C MET A 294 -8.52 14.46 -2.38
N SER A 295 -8.80 15.75 -2.39
CA SER A 295 -9.86 16.33 -1.54
C SER A 295 -11.20 15.61 -1.70
N VAL A 296 -11.54 15.12 -2.90
CA VAL A 296 -12.75 14.31 -3.15
C VAL A 296 -12.73 13.02 -2.31
N GLY A 297 -11.55 12.39 -2.17
CA GLY A 297 -11.38 11.22 -1.31
C GLY A 297 -11.56 11.53 0.17
N VAL A 298 -11.03 12.67 0.64
CA VAL A 298 -11.21 13.13 2.02
C VAL A 298 -12.68 13.46 2.30
N GLU A 299 -13.35 14.18 1.40
CA GLU A 299 -14.78 14.52 1.52
C GLU A 299 -15.65 13.27 1.60
N LEU A 300 -15.39 12.26 0.77
CA LEU A 300 -16.07 10.97 0.85
C LEU A 300 -15.92 10.33 2.25
N LEU A 301 -14.71 10.36 2.83
CA LEU A 301 -14.46 9.78 4.15
C LEU A 301 -15.07 10.62 5.29
N LEU A 302 -15.33 11.90 5.04
CA LEU A 302 -16.02 12.82 5.97
C LEU A 302 -17.54 12.86 5.77
N ALA A 303 -18.08 12.25 4.70
CA ALA A 303 -19.51 12.26 4.39
C ALA A 303 -20.35 11.71 5.56
N GLU A 304 -21.38 12.44 5.93
CA GLU A 304 -22.27 12.10 7.05
C GLU A 304 -23.47 11.24 6.63
N SER A 305 -23.81 11.27 5.33
CA SER A 305 -24.95 10.54 4.78
C SER A 305 -24.55 9.52 3.71
N MET A 306 -25.30 8.42 3.62
CA MET A 306 -25.12 7.44 2.55
C MET A 306 -25.45 8.01 1.16
N GLN A 307 -26.34 9.01 1.07
CA GLN A 307 -26.69 9.64 -0.21
C GLN A 307 -25.49 10.39 -0.79
N GLU A 308 -24.85 11.23 0.03
CA GLU A 308 -23.65 11.97 -0.32
C GLU A 308 -22.48 11.02 -0.65
N ALA A 309 -22.22 10.05 0.24
CA ALA A 309 -21.17 9.08 0.07
C ALA A 309 -21.28 8.26 -1.23
N ARG A 310 -22.51 7.86 -1.62
CA ARG A 310 -22.72 7.11 -2.88
C ARG A 310 -22.42 7.96 -4.12
N ALA A 311 -22.77 9.25 -4.11
CA ALA A 311 -22.47 10.14 -5.24
C ALA A 311 -20.94 10.26 -5.40
N GLN A 312 -20.22 10.57 -4.34
CA GLN A 312 -18.76 10.71 -4.34
C GLN A 312 -18.03 9.38 -4.65
N ALA A 313 -18.56 8.24 -4.18
CA ALA A 313 -17.99 6.93 -4.49
C ALA A 313 -18.12 6.56 -5.98
N LEU A 314 -19.19 6.97 -6.65
CA LEU A 314 -19.35 6.81 -8.11
C LEU A 314 -18.32 7.64 -8.88
N ASP A 315 -18.06 8.87 -8.44
CA ASP A 315 -17.04 9.73 -9.05
C ASP A 315 -15.65 9.10 -8.93
N LEU A 316 -15.30 8.59 -7.73
CA LEU A 316 -14.03 7.89 -7.51
C LEU A 316 -13.92 6.57 -8.28
N ASP A 317 -15.02 5.83 -8.46
CA ASP A 317 -15.02 4.62 -9.29
C ASP A 317 -14.80 4.98 -10.77
N SER A 318 -15.39 6.08 -11.25
CA SER A 318 -15.18 6.60 -12.60
C SER A 318 -13.72 7.01 -12.82
N LEU A 319 -13.11 7.72 -11.88
CA LEU A 319 -11.68 8.06 -11.91
C LEU A 319 -10.79 6.81 -11.91
N ASN A 320 -11.13 5.81 -11.09
CA ASN A 320 -10.39 4.56 -11.04
C ASN A 320 -10.53 3.75 -12.35
N GLN A 321 -11.69 3.82 -13.02
CA GLN A 321 -11.87 3.21 -14.32
C GLN A 321 -11.02 3.91 -15.39
N ALA A 322 -11.04 5.24 -15.44
CA ALA A 322 -10.20 6.03 -16.34
C ALA A 322 -8.70 5.74 -16.09
N ARG A 323 -8.27 5.67 -14.84
CA ARG A 323 -6.91 5.30 -14.48
C ARG A 323 -6.52 3.91 -15.02
N LYS A 324 -7.43 2.90 -14.93
CA LYS A 324 -7.20 1.55 -15.46
C LYS A 324 -7.05 1.53 -16.97
N GLU A 325 -7.83 2.34 -17.69
CA GLU A 325 -7.75 2.45 -19.14
C GLU A 325 -6.42 3.07 -19.57
N ILE A 326 -5.99 4.16 -18.91
CA ILE A 326 -4.67 4.77 -19.12
C ILE A 326 -3.55 3.75 -18.82
N GLU A 327 -3.63 3.05 -17.67
CA GLU A 327 -2.66 2.01 -17.29
C GLU A 327 -2.55 0.91 -18.35
N GLN A 328 -3.69 0.45 -18.86
CA GLN A 328 -3.72 -0.61 -19.87
C GLN A 328 -3.09 -0.16 -21.19
N GLY A 329 -3.39 1.06 -21.67
CA GLY A 329 -2.77 1.63 -22.85
C GLY A 329 -1.27 1.74 -22.71
N MET A 330 -0.82 2.43 -21.67
CA MET A 330 0.61 2.60 -21.38
C MET A 330 1.34 1.26 -21.20
N LYS A 331 0.71 0.27 -20.57
CA LYS A 331 1.27 -1.09 -20.41
C LYS A 331 1.49 -1.78 -21.75
N LEU A 332 0.53 -1.69 -22.68
CA LEU A 332 0.66 -2.31 -24.01
C LEU A 332 1.82 -1.69 -24.80
N GLU A 333 1.95 -0.37 -24.78
CA GLU A 333 3.07 0.35 -25.40
C GLU A 333 4.42 -0.03 -24.74
N ALA A 334 4.47 -0.08 -23.41
CA ALA A 334 5.67 -0.50 -22.69
C ALA A 334 6.11 -1.92 -23.04
N LEU A 335 5.15 -2.85 -23.22
CA LEU A 335 5.43 -4.21 -23.64
C LEU A 335 5.95 -4.29 -25.08
N GLU A 336 5.47 -3.42 -25.96
CA GLU A 336 5.98 -3.29 -27.33
C GLU A 336 7.42 -2.77 -27.35
N ILE A 337 7.73 -1.74 -26.57
CA ILE A 337 9.10 -1.22 -26.40
C ILE A 337 10.03 -2.35 -25.90
N CYS A 338 9.61 -3.10 -24.87
CA CYS A 338 10.41 -4.22 -24.36
C CYS A 338 10.65 -5.30 -25.41
N ARG A 339 9.66 -5.61 -26.26
CA ARG A 339 9.83 -6.55 -27.37
C ARG A 339 10.84 -6.07 -28.40
N ASN A 340 10.79 -4.77 -28.74
CA ASN A 340 11.74 -4.18 -29.67
C ASN A 340 13.17 -4.16 -29.11
N LEU A 341 13.32 -3.87 -27.79
CA LEU A 341 14.62 -3.96 -27.13
C LEU A 341 15.20 -5.38 -27.19
N THR A 342 14.38 -6.41 -26.95
CA THR A 342 14.81 -7.81 -27.05
C THR A 342 15.18 -8.20 -28.48
N ALA A 343 14.44 -7.71 -29.48
CA ALA A 343 14.73 -8.01 -30.89
C ALA A 343 16.03 -7.39 -31.41
N LEU A 344 16.49 -6.30 -30.80
CA LEU A 344 17.72 -5.61 -31.16
C LEU A 344 18.99 -6.22 -30.54
N SER A 345 18.87 -6.90 -29.39
CA SER A 345 20.03 -7.38 -28.60
C SER A 345 19.97 -8.86 -28.25
N ASP A 346 19.00 -9.61 -28.79
CA ASP A 346 18.68 -11.02 -28.48
C ASP A 346 18.31 -11.27 -27.02
N GLU A 347 18.55 -10.32 -26.10
CA GLU A 347 18.22 -10.41 -24.68
C GLU A 347 17.61 -9.12 -24.16
N LEU A 348 16.71 -9.25 -23.18
CA LEU A 348 16.13 -8.10 -22.51
C LEU A 348 17.16 -7.50 -21.53
N PRO A 349 17.36 -6.15 -21.51
CA PRO A 349 18.26 -5.51 -20.55
C PRO A 349 17.95 -5.90 -19.10
N MET A 350 18.97 -6.02 -18.26
CA MET A 350 18.80 -6.28 -16.82
C MET A 350 18.14 -5.11 -16.10
N GLY A 351 18.48 -3.88 -16.45
CA GLY A 351 17.80 -2.65 -16.05
C GLY A 351 17.03 -2.05 -17.22
N ILE A 352 15.72 -1.86 -17.07
CA ILE A 352 14.83 -1.40 -18.13
C ILE A 352 14.46 0.06 -17.89
N ALA A 353 14.83 0.95 -18.82
CA ALA A 353 14.35 2.33 -18.85
C ALA A 353 13.44 2.54 -20.08
N LEU A 354 12.23 3.02 -19.85
CA LEU A 354 11.18 3.21 -20.84
C LEU A 354 10.79 4.67 -20.90
N PHE A 355 10.51 5.18 -22.09
CA PHE A 355 10.04 6.56 -22.28
C PHE A 355 8.99 6.61 -23.39
N GLN A 356 7.91 7.33 -23.10
CA GLN A 356 6.98 7.85 -24.09
C GLN A 356 6.54 9.25 -23.69
N LYS A 357 6.48 10.14 -24.67
CA LYS A 357 6.21 11.56 -24.46
C LYS A 357 4.85 11.80 -23.78
N ASP A 358 3.84 11.08 -24.22
CA ASP A 358 2.44 11.29 -23.85
C ASP A 358 1.98 10.40 -22.69
N TRP A 359 2.89 9.71 -22.00
CA TRP A 359 2.53 8.92 -20.83
C TRP A 359 2.08 9.79 -19.67
N HIS A 360 1.05 9.35 -18.97
CA HIS A 360 0.50 10.07 -17.84
C HIS A 360 1.38 9.90 -16.59
N GLN A 361 1.90 11.01 -16.03
CA GLN A 361 2.84 10.99 -14.92
C GLN A 361 2.30 10.27 -13.67
N GLY A 362 1.00 10.45 -13.33
CA GLY A 362 0.34 9.80 -12.19
C GLY A 362 0.25 8.27 -12.29
N VAL A 363 0.49 7.70 -13.49
CA VAL A 363 0.36 6.25 -13.77
C VAL A 363 1.72 5.59 -14.00
N LEU A 364 2.81 6.36 -14.20
CA LEU A 364 4.16 5.84 -14.47
C LEU A 364 4.61 4.75 -13.48
N GLY A 365 4.42 4.99 -12.18
CA GLY A 365 4.82 4.05 -11.14
C GLY A 365 4.05 2.72 -11.19
N ILE A 366 2.80 2.75 -11.65
CA ILE A 366 1.99 1.54 -11.83
C ILE A 366 2.51 0.76 -13.03
N VAL A 367 2.75 1.43 -14.16
CA VAL A 367 3.30 0.80 -15.37
C VAL A 367 4.68 0.20 -15.10
N ALA A 368 5.57 0.94 -14.43
CA ALA A 368 6.88 0.43 -14.02
C ALA A 368 6.73 -0.85 -13.17
N SER A 369 5.77 -0.89 -12.22
CA SER A 369 5.49 -2.10 -11.44
C SER A 369 5.02 -3.27 -12.31
N ARG A 370 4.10 -3.02 -13.27
CA ARG A 370 3.59 -4.08 -14.17
C ARG A 370 4.68 -4.70 -15.04
N ILE A 371 5.56 -3.87 -15.58
CA ILE A 371 6.70 -4.34 -16.38
C ILE A 371 7.71 -5.08 -15.51
N LYS A 372 8.03 -4.53 -14.33
CA LYS A 372 8.87 -5.19 -13.32
C LYS A 372 8.32 -6.58 -12.95
N ASP A 373 7.04 -6.70 -12.66
CA ASP A 373 6.41 -7.97 -12.26
C ASP A 373 6.40 -8.98 -13.41
N GLN A 374 6.25 -8.51 -14.66
CA GLN A 374 6.23 -9.37 -15.84
C GLN A 374 7.60 -9.92 -16.22
N TYR A 375 8.65 -9.10 -16.12
CA TYR A 375 9.99 -9.47 -16.55
C TYR A 375 10.96 -9.75 -15.40
N HIS A 376 10.55 -9.48 -14.16
CA HIS A 376 11.38 -9.54 -12.97
C HIS A 376 12.69 -8.78 -13.14
N ARG A 377 12.58 -7.51 -13.52
CA ARG A 377 13.70 -6.58 -13.77
C ARG A 377 13.41 -5.25 -13.06
N PRO A 378 14.45 -4.54 -12.58
CA PRO A 378 14.29 -3.13 -12.21
C PRO A 378 13.83 -2.32 -13.41
N VAL A 379 12.83 -1.45 -13.20
CA VAL A 379 12.21 -0.66 -14.29
C VAL A 379 12.10 0.79 -13.89
N ILE A 380 12.44 1.68 -14.82
CA ILE A 380 12.15 3.11 -14.73
C ILE A 380 11.31 3.51 -15.93
N ALA A 381 10.10 4.04 -15.68
CA ALA A 381 9.22 4.57 -16.71
C ALA A 381 9.24 6.10 -16.67
N PHE A 382 9.44 6.74 -17.83
CA PHE A 382 9.52 8.19 -17.98
C PHE A 382 8.40 8.74 -18.83
N ALA A 383 7.95 9.95 -18.48
CA ALA A 383 7.09 10.80 -19.29
C ALA A 383 7.70 12.21 -19.39
N GLN A 384 7.26 12.99 -20.36
CA GLN A 384 7.65 14.40 -20.44
C GLN A 384 6.94 15.19 -19.33
N ASP A 385 7.70 15.98 -18.56
CA ASP A 385 7.18 16.89 -17.53
C ASP A 385 7.04 18.31 -18.09
N GLN A 386 8.16 18.85 -18.54
CA GLN A 386 8.26 20.13 -19.24
C GLN A 386 9.07 19.92 -20.51
N GLU A 387 9.11 20.92 -21.39
CA GLU A 387 9.91 20.83 -22.59
C GLU A 387 11.39 20.52 -22.27
N GLY A 388 11.88 19.40 -22.78
CA GLY A 388 13.24 18.92 -22.56
C GLY A 388 13.54 18.29 -21.19
N ILE A 389 12.53 18.09 -20.31
CA ILE A 389 12.70 17.43 -19.01
C ILE A 389 11.78 16.20 -18.93
N LEU A 390 12.35 15.08 -18.54
CA LEU A 390 11.64 13.83 -18.28
C LEU A 390 11.53 13.56 -16.78
N LYS A 391 10.34 13.20 -16.34
CA LYS A 391 10.05 12.73 -14.99
C LYS A 391 9.90 11.23 -14.99
N GLY A 392 10.65 10.54 -14.15
CA GLY A 392 10.70 9.08 -14.07
C GLY A 392 10.17 8.53 -12.77
N SER A 393 9.55 7.35 -12.86
CA SER A 393 9.17 6.56 -11.69
C SER A 393 9.81 5.18 -11.78
N ALA A 394 10.63 4.86 -10.79
CA ALA A 394 11.42 3.64 -10.70
C ALA A 394 10.78 2.61 -9.77
N ARG A 395 10.91 1.34 -10.14
CA ARG A 395 10.54 0.19 -9.31
C ARG A 395 11.64 -0.86 -9.36
N SER A 396 12.01 -1.37 -8.18
CA SER A 396 13.07 -2.37 -8.03
C SER A 396 12.55 -3.77 -7.77
N ILE A 397 13.45 -4.73 -7.85
CA ILE A 397 13.29 -6.12 -7.42
C ILE A 397 14.09 -6.36 -6.14
N GLU A 398 13.83 -7.47 -5.46
CA GLU A 398 14.61 -7.88 -4.29
C GLU A 398 16.10 -8.02 -4.66
N GLY A 399 16.97 -7.54 -3.78
CA GLY A 399 18.42 -7.55 -3.97
C GLY A 399 19.01 -6.30 -4.63
N LEU A 400 18.19 -5.33 -5.07
CA LEU A 400 18.67 -4.07 -5.63
C LEU A 400 18.03 -2.85 -4.94
N HIS A 401 18.83 -2.01 -4.31
CA HIS A 401 18.37 -0.77 -3.68
C HIS A 401 18.31 0.36 -4.71
N MET A 402 17.10 0.74 -5.16
CA MET A 402 16.92 1.67 -6.29
C MET A 402 17.52 3.06 -6.03
N ARG A 403 17.37 3.61 -4.83
CA ARG A 403 17.96 4.92 -4.49
C ARG A 403 19.48 4.90 -4.63
N ASP A 404 20.15 3.84 -4.16
CA ASP A 404 21.60 3.72 -4.23
C ASP A 404 22.09 3.59 -5.68
N VAL A 405 21.32 2.90 -6.54
CA VAL A 405 21.58 2.89 -8.00
C VAL A 405 21.55 4.29 -8.58
N LEU A 406 20.51 5.08 -8.25
CA LEU A 406 20.41 6.45 -8.75
C LEU A 406 21.51 7.36 -8.19
N GLU A 407 21.89 7.20 -6.92
CA GLU A 407 22.97 7.94 -6.30
C GLU A 407 24.33 7.62 -6.94
N ARG A 408 24.59 6.33 -7.24
CA ARG A 408 25.80 5.92 -7.98
C ARG A 408 25.84 6.55 -9.37
N ILE A 409 24.72 6.51 -10.11
CA ILE A 409 24.65 7.14 -11.44
C ILE A 409 24.91 8.65 -11.32
N HIS A 410 24.26 9.33 -10.37
CA HIS A 410 24.43 10.75 -10.15
C HIS A 410 25.87 11.13 -9.76
N SER A 411 26.52 10.34 -8.89
CA SER A 411 27.92 10.59 -8.49
C SER A 411 28.91 10.42 -9.64
N GLN A 412 28.65 9.48 -10.55
CA GLN A 412 29.51 9.24 -11.72
C GLN A 412 29.19 10.18 -12.89
N HIS A 413 27.94 10.65 -13.00
CA HIS A 413 27.43 11.51 -14.06
C HIS A 413 26.57 12.66 -13.46
N PRO A 414 27.19 13.66 -12.80
CA PRO A 414 26.50 14.70 -12.02
C PRO A 414 25.45 15.50 -12.79
N ASP A 415 25.68 15.71 -14.11
CA ASP A 415 24.79 16.53 -14.96
C ASP A 415 23.57 15.75 -15.50
N MET A 416 23.54 14.42 -15.34
CA MET A 416 22.56 13.56 -15.97
C MET A 416 21.23 13.54 -15.20
N ILE A 417 21.28 13.42 -13.87
CA ILE A 417 20.10 13.41 -13.00
C ILE A 417 19.96 14.77 -12.35
N LEU A 418 18.87 15.48 -12.64
CA LEU A 418 18.56 16.80 -12.09
C LEU A 418 18.10 16.71 -10.63
N LYS A 419 17.27 15.71 -10.34
CA LYS A 419 16.70 15.46 -9.01
C LYS A 419 16.34 13.98 -8.90
N PHE A 420 16.55 13.38 -7.74
CA PHE A 420 16.07 12.03 -7.43
C PHE A 420 15.76 11.89 -5.94
N GLY A 421 14.95 10.90 -5.60
CA GLY A 421 14.61 10.54 -4.22
C GLY A 421 13.82 9.25 -4.18
N GLY A 422 13.71 8.66 -3.00
CA GLY A 422 12.96 7.42 -2.82
C GLY A 422 13.67 6.45 -1.88
N HIS A 423 13.30 5.18 -1.99
CA HIS A 423 13.70 4.08 -1.12
C HIS A 423 14.22 2.88 -1.92
N ALA A 424 14.45 1.75 -1.24
CA ALA A 424 14.97 0.54 -1.86
C ALA A 424 14.13 0.06 -3.06
N MET A 425 12.80 0.01 -2.92
CA MET A 425 11.91 -0.62 -3.91
C MET A 425 11.28 0.36 -4.88
N ALA A 426 11.26 1.65 -4.59
CA ALA A 426 10.63 2.68 -5.40
C ALA A 426 11.38 4.02 -5.27
N ALA A 427 11.55 4.70 -6.40
CA ALA A 427 12.17 6.03 -6.45
C ALA A 427 11.55 6.89 -7.56
N GLY A 428 11.72 8.21 -7.42
CA GLY A 428 11.41 9.19 -8.45
C GLY A 428 12.67 9.89 -8.89
N LEU A 429 12.72 10.34 -10.15
CA LEU A 429 13.84 11.12 -10.67
C LEU A 429 13.40 12.03 -11.81
N SER A 430 14.24 13.04 -12.09
CA SER A 430 14.11 13.89 -13.28
C SER A 430 15.43 13.94 -14.02
N ILE A 431 15.39 13.85 -15.35
CA ILE A 431 16.56 13.94 -16.23
C ILE A 431 16.25 14.89 -17.40
N LYS A 432 17.28 15.41 -18.07
CA LYS A 432 17.10 16.08 -19.36
C LYS A 432 16.79 15.02 -20.42
N GLU A 433 15.84 15.31 -21.32
CA GLU A 433 15.44 14.38 -22.41
C GLU A 433 16.65 13.99 -23.28
N SER A 434 17.56 14.92 -23.54
CA SER A 434 18.78 14.68 -24.33
C SER A 434 19.69 13.59 -23.74
N PHE A 435 19.61 13.33 -22.44
CA PHE A 435 20.41 12.30 -21.77
C PHE A 435 19.72 10.92 -21.74
N PHE A 436 18.45 10.81 -22.16
CA PHE A 436 17.72 9.55 -22.04
C PHE A 436 18.44 8.35 -22.68
N PRO A 437 18.98 8.43 -23.92
CA PRO A 437 19.67 7.29 -24.53
C PRO A 437 20.93 6.84 -23.76
N ASP A 438 21.65 7.76 -23.17
CA ASP A 438 22.84 7.44 -22.37
C ASP A 438 22.45 6.95 -20.98
N PHE A 439 21.44 7.57 -20.36
CA PHE A 439 20.87 7.09 -19.10
C PHE A 439 20.40 5.64 -19.20
N GLN A 440 19.72 5.26 -20.28
CA GLN A 440 19.25 3.90 -20.52
C GLN A 440 20.41 2.88 -20.51
N LYS A 441 21.53 3.21 -21.14
CA LYS A 441 22.73 2.36 -21.16
C LYS A 441 23.40 2.26 -19.79
N ILE A 442 23.59 3.42 -19.15
CA ILE A 442 24.26 3.51 -17.84
C ILE A 442 23.42 2.83 -16.76
N PHE A 443 22.09 3.01 -16.76
CA PHE A 443 21.21 2.32 -15.83
C PHE A 443 21.30 0.80 -16.00
N ASN A 444 21.23 0.29 -17.23
CA ASN A 444 21.40 -1.14 -17.49
C ASN A 444 22.76 -1.66 -17.00
N GLN A 445 23.85 -0.95 -17.30
CA GLN A 445 25.19 -1.33 -16.86
C GLN A 445 25.32 -1.33 -15.34
N THR A 446 24.78 -0.31 -14.66
CA THR A 446 24.82 -0.24 -13.19
C THR A 446 24.04 -1.39 -12.56
N VAL A 447 22.91 -1.79 -13.16
CA VAL A 447 22.14 -2.95 -12.69
C VAL A 447 22.91 -4.24 -12.91
N GLN A 448 23.57 -4.42 -14.05
CA GLN A 448 24.44 -5.57 -14.34
C GLN A 448 25.61 -5.71 -13.37
N ASP A 449 26.19 -4.59 -12.94
CA ASP A 449 27.28 -4.59 -11.96
C ASP A 449 26.84 -5.05 -10.56
N TRP A 450 25.55 -4.93 -10.23
CA TRP A 450 25.02 -5.15 -8.88
C TRP A 450 24.14 -6.38 -8.74
N LEU A 451 23.56 -6.89 -9.81
CA LEU A 451 22.71 -8.09 -9.82
C LEU A 451 23.36 -9.20 -10.63
N ASN A 452 23.20 -10.42 -10.16
CA ASN A 452 23.51 -11.62 -10.93
C ASN A 452 22.23 -12.20 -11.57
N GLU A 453 22.40 -13.14 -12.52
CA GLU A 453 21.31 -13.77 -13.25
C GLU A 453 20.31 -14.51 -12.34
N ASP A 454 20.79 -15.13 -11.25
CA ASP A 454 19.93 -15.85 -10.31
C ASP A 454 18.92 -14.91 -9.61
N GLN A 455 19.34 -13.67 -9.32
CA GLN A 455 18.47 -12.66 -8.73
C GLN A 455 17.41 -12.13 -9.70
N LEU A 456 17.59 -12.36 -10.99
CA LEU A 456 16.63 -12.01 -12.04
C LEU A 456 15.57 -13.10 -12.25
N GLN A 457 15.61 -14.19 -11.49
CA GLN A 457 14.60 -15.23 -11.52
C GLN A 457 13.55 -14.98 -10.44
N GLY A 458 12.30 -14.77 -10.86
CA GLY A 458 11.19 -14.57 -9.93
C GLY A 458 10.96 -15.80 -9.04
N VAL A 459 10.76 -15.56 -7.74
CA VAL A 459 10.47 -16.60 -6.76
C VAL A 459 9.02 -16.47 -6.27
N ILE A 460 8.32 -17.59 -6.17
CA ILE A 460 7.03 -17.69 -5.50
C ILE A 460 7.24 -18.45 -4.19
N TRP A 461 7.06 -17.74 -3.10
CA TRP A 461 7.15 -18.31 -1.77
C TRP A 461 5.83 -18.99 -1.39
N THR A 462 5.89 -20.27 -1.04
CA THR A 462 4.73 -21.07 -0.63
C THR A 462 4.85 -21.56 0.81
N ASP A 463 3.72 -21.92 1.39
CA ASP A 463 3.60 -22.49 2.73
C ASP A 463 3.59 -24.04 2.72
N GLY A 464 4.06 -24.64 1.59
CA GLY A 464 4.10 -26.09 1.37
C GLY A 464 2.76 -26.65 0.88
N GLU A 465 2.67 -27.99 0.88
CA GLU A 465 1.47 -28.69 0.42
C GLU A 465 0.38 -28.75 1.48
N LEU A 466 -0.89 -28.76 1.03
CA LEU A 466 -2.02 -29.15 1.85
C LEU A 466 -2.17 -30.68 1.83
N GLN A 467 -2.56 -31.23 2.98
CA GLN A 467 -2.93 -32.64 3.08
C GLN A 467 -4.31 -32.87 2.46
N ALA A 468 -4.63 -34.11 2.09
CA ALA A 468 -5.91 -34.45 1.45
C ALA A 468 -7.13 -34.00 2.27
N ASN A 469 -7.08 -34.08 3.58
CA ASN A 469 -8.14 -33.65 4.50
C ASN A 469 -8.19 -32.13 4.75
N GLU A 470 -7.17 -31.37 4.31
CA GLU A 470 -7.11 -29.91 4.42
C GLU A 470 -7.82 -29.21 3.23
N PHE A 471 -8.18 -29.94 2.17
CA PHE A 471 -8.99 -29.39 1.08
C PHE A 471 -10.47 -29.32 1.47
N SER A 472 -10.82 -28.39 2.33
CA SER A 472 -12.19 -28.20 2.84
C SER A 472 -12.56 -26.73 2.96
N ILE A 473 -13.86 -26.43 3.00
CA ILE A 473 -14.40 -25.09 3.24
C ILE A 473 -13.96 -24.59 4.62
N GLU A 474 -13.97 -25.46 5.63
CA GLU A 474 -13.56 -25.16 6.99
C GLU A 474 -12.09 -24.70 7.03
N THR A 475 -11.21 -25.35 6.29
CA THR A 475 -9.81 -24.94 6.17
C THR A 475 -9.69 -23.55 5.53
N ALA A 476 -10.43 -23.28 4.46
CA ALA A 476 -10.42 -21.95 3.83
C ALA A 476 -10.95 -20.85 4.78
N GLU A 477 -11.98 -21.16 5.61
CA GLU A 477 -12.47 -20.24 6.65
C GLU A 477 -11.43 -20.00 7.75
N VAL A 478 -10.76 -21.04 8.20
CA VAL A 478 -9.66 -20.95 9.18
C VAL A 478 -8.55 -20.05 8.64
N ILE A 479 -8.11 -20.24 7.39
CA ILE A 479 -7.11 -19.38 6.74
C ILE A 479 -7.60 -17.93 6.68
N LYS A 480 -8.83 -17.70 6.23
CA LYS A 480 -9.41 -16.35 6.14
C LYS A 480 -9.48 -15.66 7.51
N SER A 481 -9.83 -16.39 8.56
CA SER A 481 -9.93 -15.87 9.93
C SER A 481 -8.55 -15.67 10.60
N GLY A 482 -7.52 -16.34 10.10
CA GLY A 482 -6.14 -16.23 10.60
C GLY A 482 -5.47 -14.88 10.35
N GLY A 483 -5.98 -14.08 9.40
CA GLY A 483 -5.49 -12.72 9.11
C GLY A 483 -5.80 -11.68 10.20
N PRO A 484 -5.54 -10.39 9.92
CA PRO A 484 -5.36 -9.81 8.58
C PRO A 484 -4.03 -10.20 7.93
N TRP A 485 -4.07 -10.54 6.65
CA TRP A 485 -2.91 -10.83 5.83
C TRP A 485 -2.50 -9.58 5.04
N GLY A 486 -1.20 -9.39 4.79
CA GLY A 486 -0.67 -8.24 4.05
C GLY A 486 0.85 -8.24 4.01
N GLN A 487 1.46 -7.06 3.88
CA GLN A 487 2.91 -6.90 3.77
C GLN A 487 3.62 -7.44 5.02
N ALA A 488 4.72 -8.17 4.85
CA ALA A 488 5.48 -8.89 5.87
C ALA A 488 4.69 -9.97 6.66
N PHE A 489 3.39 -10.09 6.42
CA PHE A 489 2.51 -11.13 6.97
C PHE A 489 1.62 -11.68 5.84
N PRO A 490 2.24 -12.27 4.77
CA PRO A 490 1.55 -12.53 3.51
C PRO A 490 0.45 -13.57 3.64
N GLU A 491 -0.57 -13.41 2.79
CA GLU A 491 -1.62 -14.41 2.63
C GLU A 491 -1.03 -15.78 2.25
N PRO A 492 -1.55 -16.88 2.83
CA PRO A 492 -1.05 -18.21 2.53
C PRO A 492 -1.16 -18.60 1.06
N VAL A 493 -0.04 -19.06 0.51
CA VAL A 493 0.05 -19.65 -0.83
C VAL A 493 0.61 -21.05 -0.69
N PHE A 494 -0.08 -22.03 -1.22
CA PHE A 494 0.32 -23.44 -1.17
C PHE A 494 0.91 -23.89 -2.50
N ASP A 495 1.67 -24.96 -2.49
CA ASP A 495 2.11 -25.65 -3.72
C ASP A 495 1.69 -27.10 -3.71
N GLY A 496 1.56 -27.69 -4.89
CA GLY A 496 1.24 -29.11 -5.03
C GLY A 496 1.16 -29.54 -6.49
N GLU A 497 1.25 -30.85 -6.72
CA GLU A 497 1.04 -31.47 -8.03
C GLU A 497 -0.42 -31.90 -8.19
N PHE A 498 -0.97 -31.62 -9.36
CA PHE A 498 -2.36 -31.91 -9.67
C PHE A 498 -2.50 -32.66 -11.01
N LYS A 499 -3.47 -33.57 -11.05
CA LYS A 499 -4.01 -34.12 -12.29
C LYS A 499 -5.08 -33.16 -12.82
N ILE A 500 -5.07 -32.87 -14.10
CA ILE A 500 -6.01 -31.98 -14.77
C ILE A 500 -6.97 -32.86 -15.59
N PHE A 501 -8.24 -32.86 -15.21
CA PHE A 501 -9.29 -33.60 -15.90
C PHE A 501 -9.90 -32.78 -17.04
N GLU A 502 -10.17 -31.51 -16.76
CA GLU A 502 -10.72 -30.57 -17.71
C GLU A 502 -10.00 -29.23 -17.60
N GLN A 503 -9.81 -28.58 -18.73
CA GLN A 503 -9.32 -27.20 -18.76
C GLN A 503 -9.86 -26.47 -19.98
N ARG A 504 -10.16 -25.19 -19.77
CA ARG A 504 -10.64 -24.28 -20.82
C ARG A 504 -10.22 -22.85 -20.58
N ALA A 505 -9.85 -22.17 -21.65
CA ALA A 505 -9.65 -20.74 -21.61
C ALA A 505 -10.99 -20.02 -21.48
N ILE A 506 -11.04 -18.96 -20.67
CA ILE A 506 -12.20 -18.12 -20.42
C ILE A 506 -11.82 -16.62 -20.44
N GLY A 507 -12.83 -15.75 -20.46
CA GLY A 507 -12.66 -14.30 -20.57
C GLY A 507 -12.70 -13.83 -22.04
N GLN A 508 -12.91 -12.53 -22.24
CA GLN A 508 -13.01 -11.93 -23.58
C GLN A 508 -11.76 -12.18 -24.44
N ASN A 509 -10.58 -12.13 -23.81
CA ASN A 509 -9.29 -12.34 -24.47
C ASN A 509 -8.75 -13.77 -24.31
N GLN A 510 -9.53 -14.70 -23.76
CA GLN A 510 -9.12 -16.08 -23.46
C GLN A 510 -7.81 -16.16 -22.65
N ASN A 511 -7.57 -15.21 -21.77
CA ASN A 511 -6.37 -15.08 -20.96
C ASN A 511 -6.55 -15.57 -19.52
N HIS A 512 -7.66 -16.24 -19.21
CA HIS A 512 -7.90 -16.90 -17.94
C HIS A 512 -8.12 -18.39 -18.19
N LEU A 513 -7.74 -19.22 -17.25
CA LEU A 513 -7.87 -20.67 -17.36
C LEU A 513 -8.77 -21.19 -16.25
N LYS A 514 -9.87 -21.83 -16.60
CA LYS A 514 -10.68 -22.61 -15.65
C LYS A 514 -10.35 -24.10 -15.81
N MET A 515 -10.14 -24.79 -14.70
CA MET A 515 -9.73 -26.18 -14.65
C MET A 515 -10.56 -26.96 -13.64
N LEU A 516 -10.69 -28.28 -13.87
CA LEU A 516 -11.13 -29.27 -12.91
C LEU A 516 -9.95 -30.17 -12.57
N VAL A 517 -9.54 -30.21 -11.30
CA VAL A 517 -8.27 -30.80 -10.90
C VAL A 517 -8.42 -31.70 -9.65
N GLU A 518 -7.50 -32.66 -9.51
CA GLU A 518 -7.38 -33.53 -8.35
C GLU A 518 -5.94 -33.48 -7.82
N PRO A 519 -5.71 -33.28 -6.51
CA PRO A 519 -4.38 -33.35 -5.92
C PRO A 519 -3.76 -34.75 -6.15
N LYS A 520 -2.51 -34.80 -6.57
CA LYS A 520 -1.80 -36.07 -6.85
C LYS A 520 -1.70 -36.98 -5.63
N ASN A 521 -1.60 -36.38 -4.44
CA ASN A 521 -1.49 -37.10 -3.16
C ASN A 521 -2.85 -37.53 -2.57
N GLY A 522 -3.92 -37.47 -3.39
CA GLY A 522 -5.30 -37.74 -2.97
C GLY A 522 -6.01 -36.49 -2.49
N GLY A 523 -7.32 -36.51 -2.57
CA GLY A 523 -8.19 -35.40 -2.18
C GLY A 523 -9.43 -35.31 -3.08
N PRO A 524 -10.28 -34.29 -2.87
CA PRO A 524 -11.46 -34.09 -3.69
C PRO A 524 -11.14 -33.54 -5.07
N LEU A 525 -12.06 -33.71 -5.99
CA LEU A 525 -12.05 -33.01 -7.27
C LEU A 525 -12.42 -31.55 -7.03
N LEU A 526 -11.59 -30.61 -7.52
CA LEU A 526 -11.66 -29.18 -7.20
C LEU A 526 -11.76 -28.33 -8.46
N ASP A 527 -12.59 -27.29 -8.38
CA ASP A 527 -12.51 -26.17 -9.32
C ASP A 527 -11.21 -25.38 -9.08
N ALA A 528 -10.49 -25.04 -10.15
CA ALA A 528 -9.32 -24.18 -10.11
C ALA A 528 -9.44 -23.08 -11.18
N ILE A 529 -9.00 -21.88 -10.85
CA ILE A 529 -8.99 -20.75 -11.77
C ILE A 529 -7.64 -20.04 -11.72
N ALA A 530 -7.09 -19.76 -12.89
CA ALA A 530 -5.89 -18.94 -13.07
C ALA A 530 -6.25 -17.72 -13.92
N PHE A 531 -6.02 -16.51 -13.38
CA PHE A 531 -6.26 -15.25 -14.09
C PHE A 531 -4.99 -14.76 -14.79
N ASN A 532 -5.16 -14.15 -15.97
CA ASN A 532 -4.08 -13.52 -16.74
C ASN A 532 -2.88 -14.46 -16.98
N ILE A 533 -3.17 -15.68 -17.42
CA ILE A 533 -2.14 -16.68 -17.74
C ILE A 533 -1.19 -16.16 -18.82
N ASP A 534 0.08 -16.44 -18.66
CA ASP A 534 1.07 -16.18 -19.72
C ASP A 534 1.01 -17.32 -20.75
N THR A 535 0.29 -17.07 -21.83
CA THR A 535 0.09 -18.06 -22.91
C THR A 535 1.38 -18.50 -23.61
N ARG A 536 2.48 -17.80 -23.40
CA ARG A 536 3.82 -18.21 -23.88
C ARG A 536 4.38 -19.38 -23.09
N TYR A 537 4.02 -19.47 -21.79
CA TYR A 537 4.46 -20.54 -20.88
C TYR A 537 3.43 -21.65 -20.72
N TYR A 538 2.17 -21.35 -20.97
CA TYR A 538 1.08 -22.31 -20.88
C TYR A 538 0.17 -22.23 -22.12
N PRO A 539 0.73 -22.53 -23.32
CA PRO A 539 -0.05 -22.48 -24.54
C PRO A 539 -0.81 -23.77 -24.83
N ASP A 540 -0.45 -24.89 -24.18
CA ASP A 540 -0.95 -26.23 -24.50
C ASP A 540 -2.00 -26.68 -23.48
N LEU A 541 -3.27 -26.69 -23.90
CA LEU A 541 -4.40 -27.17 -23.14
C LEU A 541 -4.53 -28.70 -23.12
N SER A 542 -3.59 -29.46 -23.70
CA SER A 542 -3.56 -30.92 -23.64
C SER A 542 -2.85 -31.47 -22.42
N ILE A 543 -2.13 -30.63 -21.68
CA ILE A 543 -1.39 -30.99 -20.46
C ILE A 543 -2.35 -31.61 -19.42
N LYS A 544 -1.93 -32.76 -18.88
CA LYS A 544 -2.73 -33.54 -17.91
C LYS A 544 -2.22 -33.47 -16.49
N GLN A 545 -1.02 -32.93 -16.27
CA GLN A 545 -0.42 -32.79 -14.96
C GLN A 545 0.35 -31.46 -14.88
N ALA A 546 0.24 -30.78 -13.76
CA ALA A 546 1.01 -29.58 -13.49
C ALA A 546 1.25 -29.39 -11.98
N LYS A 547 2.31 -28.68 -11.64
CA LYS A 547 2.54 -28.14 -10.31
C LYS A 547 1.94 -26.75 -10.24
N PHE A 548 1.14 -26.49 -9.22
CA PHE A 548 0.52 -25.18 -8.96
C PHE A 548 1.14 -24.50 -7.75
N ALA A 549 1.24 -23.16 -7.81
CA ALA A 549 1.20 -22.33 -6.62
C ALA A 549 -0.20 -21.70 -6.55
N TYR A 550 -0.91 -21.86 -5.42
CA TYR A 550 -2.32 -21.55 -5.33
C TYR A 550 -2.73 -21.08 -3.94
N LYS A 551 -3.84 -20.33 -3.88
CA LYS A 551 -4.58 -20.03 -2.65
C LYS A 551 -5.83 -20.89 -2.58
N LEU A 552 -6.23 -21.20 -1.36
CA LEU A 552 -7.46 -21.95 -1.08
C LEU A 552 -8.56 -20.94 -0.77
N GLU A 553 -9.57 -20.86 -1.63
CA GLU A 553 -10.64 -19.88 -1.51
C GLU A 553 -12.03 -20.51 -1.50
N ILE A 554 -13.00 -19.77 -1.02
CA ILE A 554 -14.43 -20.13 -1.08
C ILE A 554 -15.05 -19.29 -2.19
N ASN A 555 -15.45 -19.96 -3.27
CA ASN A 555 -16.25 -19.33 -4.32
C ASN A 555 -17.71 -19.35 -3.94
N GLU A 556 -18.31 -18.17 -3.78
CA GLU A 556 -19.75 -18.00 -3.52
C GLU A 556 -20.43 -17.48 -4.79
N PHE A 557 -21.15 -18.36 -5.46
CA PHE A 557 -21.88 -18.00 -6.68
C PHE A 557 -23.30 -18.53 -6.64
N ARG A 558 -24.30 -17.64 -6.80
CA ARG A 558 -25.73 -17.96 -6.81
C ARG A 558 -26.19 -18.75 -5.56
N GLY A 559 -25.64 -18.39 -4.39
CA GLY A 559 -25.99 -19.05 -3.12
C GLY A 559 -25.26 -20.37 -2.85
N ASN A 560 -24.49 -20.89 -3.81
CA ASN A 560 -23.65 -22.07 -3.60
C ASN A 560 -22.26 -21.65 -3.11
N ARG A 561 -21.76 -22.37 -2.10
CA ARG A 561 -20.41 -22.19 -1.54
C ARG A 561 -19.57 -23.41 -1.92
N ASN A 562 -18.59 -23.20 -2.78
CA ASN A 562 -17.71 -24.26 -3.23
C ASN A 562 -16.24 -23.89 -2.95
N LEU A 563 -15.45 -24.90 -2.60
CA LEU A 563 -14.02 -24.76 -2.50
C LEU A 563 -13.42 -24.54 -3.90
N GLN A 564 -12.51 -23.58 -4.03
CA GLN A 564 -11.84 -23.27 -5.29
C GLN A 564 -10.36 -23.00 -5.04
N LEU A 565 -9.51 -23.40 -5.98
CA LEU A 565 -8.11 -23.00 -6.03
C LEU A 565 -7.97 -21.75 -6.89
N LEU A 566 -7.48 -20.66 -6.30
CA LEU A 566 -7.01 -19.51 -7.05
C LEU A 566 -5.53 -19.73 -7.38
N VAL A 567 -5.24 -20.02 -8.65
CA VAL A 567 -3.91 -20.44 -9.09
C VAL A 567 -3.11 -19.23 -9.55
N ASP A 568 -2.02 -18.94 -8.82
CA ASP A 568 -1.11 -17.81 -9.11
C ASP A 568 -0.03 -18.20 -10.14
N TYR A 569 0.32 -19.50 -10.21
CA TYR A 569 1.34 -19.99 -11.13
C TYR A 569 1.13 -21.47 -11.47
N ILE A 570 1.40 -21.81 -12.73
CA ILE A 570 1.28 -23.16 -13.28
C ILE A 570 2.63 -23.55 -13.87
N GLU A 571 3.20 -24.66 -13.40
CA GLU A 571 4.38 -25.29 -14.00
C GLU A 571 3.95 -26.65 -14.58
N PRO A 572 3.89 -26.79 -15.93
CA PRO A 572 3.55 -28.04 -16.57
C PRO A 572 4.54 -29.16 -16.19
N ILE A 573 4.00 -30.36 -15.93
CA ILE A 573 4.79 -31.57 -15.74
C ILE A 573 4.57 -32.40 -16.99
N GLY A 574 5.66 -32.59 -17.74
CA GLY A 574 5.67 -33.32 -19.01
C GLY A 574 5.60 -34.83 -18.83
#